data_31e539dc68097fb59088c986587cbf53
#
_entry.id   31e539dc68097fb59088c986587cbf53
#
_cell.length_a   1.000
_cell.length_b   1.000
_cell.length_c   1.000
_cell.angle_alpha   90.00
_cell.angle_beta   90.00
_cell.angle_gamma   90.00
#
_symmetry.space_group_name_H-M   'P 1'
#
loop_
_entity.id
_entity.type
_entity.pdbx_description
1 polymer ?
#
loop_
_entity_poly.entity_id
_entity_poly.type
_entity_poly.pdbx_seq_one_letter_code
_entity_poly.pdbx_strand_id
1 'polypeptide(L)'
;MSSPILMITKRQESLWEGERMTMERSIALTIESLQAYGAHYPHWAIAYSGGKDSTATVTLVAYLIETGQIPTPESLTVLYADTRMELPPLHATAMTILRELERKGVKAQIVLPALDDRFFVYLFGRGVPAPKNRFRWCTPQLKVEPMEAALQSLRAQHGKLLMLTGVRVGESAARDQRIALSCSRDGAECGQGWFQVSTPDSVADVLAPLLHWRVCHVWDWLQFHAPKHGFSTQLVAEAYGGDEAEEINARTGCIGCNLASKDVALETILRQPQWAYLAPLRRLKPLYRELVKPQYRLRQVGERKKDGTLSANPMRMGPYTMEARRYGLSVVLTIQDEVNSTARAQGRPTIDLINEEENARILELMEANTWPDGWTGEEVRADRLVEQVYRNGVVQPLMLEEVP
;
A
#
# COMPACT_ATOMS: atom_id res chain seq x y z
N MET A 1 4.66 -49.80 -20.14
CA MET A 1 5.85 -49.41 -19.36
C MET A 1 5.55 -48.11 -18.69
N SER A 2 5.20 -48.17 -17.41
CA SER A 2 4.76 -47.01 -16.62
C SER A 2 5.98 -46.37 -15.97
N SER A 3 6.22 -45.08 -16.23
CA SER A 3 7.28 -44.31 -15.54
C SER A 3 6.91 -44.11 -14.09
N PRO A 4 7.85 -44.25 -13.16
CA PRO A 4 7.59 -43.99 -11.75
C PRO A 4 7.49 -42.48 -11.47
N ILE A 5 6.36 -42.06 -10.90
CA ILE A 5 6.18 -40.75 -10.31
C ILE A 5 7.12 -40.64 -9.10
N LEU A 6 8.13 -39.78 -9.20
CA LEU A 6 8.97 -39.42 -8.06
C LEU A 6 8.09 -38.67 -7.04
N MET A 7 7.67 -39.37 -5.99
CA MET A 7 7.16 -38.73 -4.79
C MET A 7 8.32 -37.97 -4.12
N ILE A 8 8.29 -36.66 -4.22
CA ILE A 8 9.13 -35.80 -3.38
C ILE A 8 8.55 -35.91 -1.95
N THR A 9 9.12 -36.79 -1.17
CA THR A 9 8.89 -36.85 0.28
C THR A 9 9.37 -35.53 0.86
N LYS A 10 8.43 -34.70 1.35
CA LYS A 10 8.77 -33.57 2.24
C LYS A 10 9.55 -34.14 3.41
N ARG A 11 10.87 -33.91 3.42
CA ARG A 11 11.68 -34.13 4.61
C ARG A 11 11.10 -33.23 5.69
N GLN A 12 10.53 -33.80 6.73
CA GLN A 12 10.24 -33.08 7.95
C GLN A 12 11.61 -32.71 8.54
N GLU A 13 12.04 -31.47 8.31
CA GLU A 13 13.16 -30.90 9.04
C GLU A 13 12.77 -30.90 10.52
N SER A 14 13.54 -31.59 11.35
CA SER A 14 13.31 -31.57 12.80
C SER A 14 13.53 -30.12 13.28
N LEU A 15 12.75 -29.70 14.27
CA LEU A 15 12.86 -28.36 14.89
C LEU A 15 14.26 -28.03 15.42
N TRP A 16 15.21 -28.99 15.37
CA TRP A 16 16.54 -28.96 15.98
C TRP A 16 17.67 -29.03 14.96
N GLU A 17 17.42 -29.28 13.69
CA GLU A 17 18.48 -29.51 12.66
C GLU A 17 18.86 -28.28 11.86
N GLY A 18 18.25 -27.12 12.06
CA GLY A 18 18.65 -25.86 11.43
C GLY A 18 19.46 -25.01 12.41
N GLU A 19 20.70 -24.65 12.06
CA GLU A 19 21.40 -23.55 12.74
C GLU A 19 20.46 -22.35 12.84
N ARG A 20 20.16 -21.91 14.08
CA ARG A 20 19.36 -20.71 14.27
C ARG A 20 20.16 -19.54 13.70
N MET A 21 19.63 -18.93 12.63
CA MET A 21 20.23 -17.73 12.09
C MET A 21 20.24 -16.64 13.17
N THR A 22 21.42 -16.16 13.54
CA THR A 22 21.60 -15.09 14.51
C THR A 22 21.41 -13.72 13.83
N MET A 23 21.27 -12.67 14.63
CA MET A 23 21.18 -11.30 14.11
C MET A 23 22.43 -10.90 13.35
N GLU A 24 23.61 -11.24 13.88
CA GLU A 24 24.92 -10.98 13.27
C GLU A 24 25.03 -11.68 11.90
N ARG A 25 24.58 -12.93 11.80
CA ARG A 25 24.56 -13.67 10.53
C ARG A 25 23.60 -13.05 9.53
N SER A 26 22.43 -12.58 9.99
CA SER A 26 21.45 -11.89 9.15
C SER A 26 22.00 -10.57 8.59
N ILE A 27 22.70 -9.79 9.41
CA ILE A 27 23.40 -8.57 8.97
C ILE A 27 24.52 -8.93 7.99
N ALA A 28 25.33 -9.95 8.28
CA ALA A 28 26.39 -10.39 7.40
C ALA A 28 25.89 -10.77 5.99
N LEU A 29 24.78 -11.51 5.90
CA LEU A 29 24.14 -11.83 4.62
C LEU A 29 23.66 -10.59 3.86
N THR A 30 23.15 -9.59 4.59
CA THR A 30 22.78 -8.31 3.98
C THR A 30 24.01 -7.58 3.43
N ILE A 31 25.13 -7.57 4.17
CA ILE A 31 26.41 -7.01 3.73
C ILE A 31 26.92 -7.72 2.48
N GLU A 32 26.98 -9.05 2.52
CA GLU A 32 27.38 -9.88 1.38
C GLU A 32 26.56 -9.56 0.12
N SER A 33 25.24 -9.44 0.26
CA SER A 33 24.31 -9.10 -0.82
C SER A 33 24.59 -7.70 -1.39
N LEU A 34 24.74 -6.69 -0.53
CA LEU A 34 24.98 -5.32 -0.96
C LEU A 34 26.39 -5.12 -1.53
N GLN A 35 27.40 -5.88 -1.07
CA GLN A 35 28.73 -5.91 -1.66
C GLN A 35 28.73 -6.56 -3.05
N ALA A 36 28.02 -7.70 -3.19
CA ALA A 36 27.97 -8.44 -4.44
C ALA A 36 27.26 -7.69 -5.57
N TYR A 37 26.14 -7.05 -5.27
CA TYR A 37 25.29 -6.42 -6.29
C TYR A 37 25.39 -4.90 -6.29
N GLY A 38 25.47 -4.28 -5.12
CA GLY A 38 25.46 -2.83 -4.96
C GLY A 38 26.66 -2.14 -5.61
N ALA A 39 27.84 -2.77 -5.55
CA ALA A 39 29.08 -2.22 -6.13
C ALA A 39 29.00 -1.93 -7.65
N HIS A 40 28.04 -2.56 -8.35
CA HIS A 40 27.84 -2.35 -9.79
C HIS A 40 26.93 -1.18 -10.13
N TYR A 41 26.35 -0.50 -9.11
CA TYR A 41 25.40 0.59 -9.28
C TYR A 41 25.87 1.83 -8.51
N PRO A 42 26.21 2.93 -9.21
CA PRO A 42 26.60 4.18 -8.55
C PRO A 42 25.40 4.88 -7.87
N HIS A 43 24.16 4.58 -8.30
CA HIS A 43 22.96 5.27 -7.81
C HIS A 43 21.96 4.27 -7.27
N TRP A 44 21.55 4.48 -6.02
CA TRP A 44 20.60 3.61 -5.33
C TRP A 44 19.31 4.36 -4.96
N ALA A 45 18.19 3.66 -5.06
CA ALA A 45 16.89 4.09 -4.54
C ALA A 45 16.39 3.08 -3.53
N ILE A 46 15.83 3.51 -2.42
CA ILE A 46 15.19 2.61 -1.44
C ILE A 46 13.68 2.90 -1.42
N ALA A 47 12.87 1.88 -1.71
CA ALA A 47 11.42 1.97 -1.59
C ALA A 47 11.02 1.91 -0.11
N TYR A 48 10.45 2.99 0.41
CA TYR A 48 10.05 3.14 1.79
C TYR A 48 8.53 3.33 1.91
N SER A 49 7.88 2.53 2.75
CA SER A 49 6.43 2.57 2.97
C SER A 49 6.05 2.92 4.43
N GLY A 50 7.04 3.21 5.30
CA GLY A 50 6.82 3.41 6.73
C GLY A 50 6.50 2.14 7.52
N GLY A 51 6.42 0.97 6.86
CA GLY A 51 6.21 -0.31 7.52
C GLY A 51 7.49 -0.91 8.10
N LYS A 52 7.36 -1.87 9.02
CA LYS A 52 8.49 -2.48 9.75
C LYS A 52 9.65 -2.93 8.85
N ASP A 53 9.35 -3.65 7.77
CA ASP A 53 10.37 -4.24 6.91
C ASP A 53 11.12 -3.16 6.10
N SER A 54 10.41 -2.21 5.54
CA SER A 54 11.03 -1.08 4.83
C SER A 54 11.78 -0.13 5.76
N THR A 55 11.31 0.05 7.01
CA THR A 55 12.04 0.83 8.02
C THR A 55 13.34 0.14 8.41
N ALA A 56 13.31 -1.18 8.61
CA ALA A 56 14.55 -1.94 8.87
C ALA A 56 15.52 -1.82 7.69
N THR A 57 15.02 -1.88 6.46
CA THR A 57 15.86 -1.74 5.25
C THR A 57 16.55 -0.39 5.18
N VAL A 58 15.80 0.72 5.29
CA VAL A 58 16.38 2.06 5.13
C VAL A 58 17.36 2.39 6.25
N THR A 59 17.06 2.02 7.49
CA THR A 59 17.90 2.31 8.64
C THR A 59 19.16 1.42 8.68
N LEU A 60 19.04 0.15 8.30
CA LEU A 60 20.20 -0.74 8.21
C LEU A 60 21.14 -0.31 7.09
N VAL A 61 20.63 -0.04 5.90
CA VAL A 61 21.47 0.38 4.77
C VAL A 61 22.19 1.69 5.10
N ALA A 62 21.50 2.67 5.69
CA ALA A 62 22.12 3.92 6.11
C ALA A 62 23.23 3.68 7.16
N TYR A 63 22.98 2.83 8.14
CA TYR A 63 24.00 2.44 9.13
C TYR A 63 25.21 1.75 8.51
N LEU A 64 25.01 0.82 7.59
CA LEU A 64 26.10 0.07 6.95
C LEU A 64 26.96 0.97 6.06
N ILE A 65 26.37 1.97 5.41
CA ILE A 65 27.11 2.99 4.66
C ILE A 65 27.91 3.87 5.62
N GLU A 66 27.27 4.40 6.67
CA GLU A 66 27.90 5.28 7.66
C GLU A 66 29.12 4.61 8.34
N THR A 67 29.05 3.29 8.55
CA THR A 67 30.13 2.51 9.18
C THR A 67 31.12 1.92 8.19
N GLY A 68 30.97 2.18 6.88
CA GLY A 68 31.89 1.70 5.84
C GLY A 68 31.86 0.19 5.62
N GLN A 69 30.79 -0.50 6.03
CA GLN A 69 30.67 -1.96 5.89
C GLN A 69 30.21 -2.39 4.48
N ILE A 70 29.66 -1.48 3.73
CA ILE A 70 29.20 -1.67 2.33
C ILE A 70 29.71 -0.53 1.45
N PRO A 71 29.77 -0.71 0.12
CA PRO A 71 30.11 0.37 -0.80
C PRO A 71 29.17 1.56 -0.64
N THR A 72 29.72 2.76 -0.61
CA THR A 72 28.95 3.99 -0.61
C THR A 72 28.56 4.33 -2.04
N PRO A 73 27.26 4.38 -2.40
CA PRO A 73 26.86 4.83 -3.73
C PRO A 73 27.12 6.33 -3.92
N GLU A 74 27.27 6.78 -5.16
CA GLU A 74 27.37 8.21 -5.48
C GLU A 74 26.12 8.99 -5.10
N SER A 75 24.94 8.32 -5.18
CA SER A 75 23.70 8.87 -4.66
C SER A 75 22.84 7.77 -4.04
N LEU A 76 22.21 8.13 -2.91
CA LEU A 76 21.20 7.31 -2.23
C LEU A 76 19.95 8.16 -2.04
N THR A 77 18.83 7.72 -2.63
CA THR A 77 17.53 8.38 -2.48
C THR A 77 16.52 7.45 -1.85
N VAL A 78 15.93 7.84 -0.75
CA VAL A 78 14.81 7.13 -0.12
C VAL A 78 13.50 7.68 -0.67
N LEU A 79 12.71 6.85 -1.33
CA LEU A 79 11.41 7.18 -1.91
C LEU A 79 10.31 6.73 -0.95
N TYR A 80 9.70 7.65 -0.24
CA TYR A 80 8.57 7.38 0.65
C TYR A 80 7.25 7.47 -0.10
N ALA A 81 6.57 6.33 -0.26
CA ALA A 81 5.25 6.27 -0.88
C ALA A 81 4.17 6.73 0.11
N ASP A 82 3.82 7.99 0.09
CA ASP A 82 2.71 8.56 0.86
C ASP A 82 1.43 8.47 0.02
N THR A 83 0.57 7.54 0.38
CA THR A 83 -0.74 7.36 -0.29
C THR A 83 -1.83 8.26 0.27
N ARG A 84 -1.51 9.07 1.26
CA ARG A 84 -2.46 9.87 2.05
C ARG A 84 -3.47 9.03 2.86
N MET A 85 -3.24 7.73 2.94
CA MET A 85 -4.11 6.77 3.63
C MET A 85 -3.38 5.96 4.71
N GLU A 86 -2.20 6.37 5.10
CA GLU A 86 -1.41 5.74 6.15
C GLU A 86 -2.04 5.99 7.52
N LEU A 87 -1.89 5.03 8.43
CA LEU A 87 -2.27 5.23 9.83
C LEU A 87 -1.44 6.36 10.44
N PRO A 88 -2.03 7.35 11.13
CA PRO A 88 -1.34 8.54 11.61
C PRO A 88 -0.05 8.28 12.40
N PRO A 89 0.00 7.29 13.33
CA PRO A 89 1.24 6.97 14.02
C PRO A 89 2.36 6.49 13.08
N LEU A 90 2.02 5.70 12.07
CA LEU A 90 3.00 5.19 11.11
C LEU A 90 3.49 6.30 10.18
N HIS A 91 2.60 7.17 9.72
CA HIS A 91 2.99 8.34 8.93
C HIS A 91 3.93 9.25 9.73
N ALA A 92 3.58 9.58 10.98
CA ALA A 92 4.41 10.41 11.84
C ALA A 92 5.81 9.81 12.08
N THR A 93 5.86 8.48 12.29
CA THR A 93 7.13 7.75 12.42
C THR A 93 7.93 7.79 11.12
N ALA A 94 7.29 7.54 9.98
CA ALA A 94 7.95 7.61 8.68
C ALA A 94 8.58 8.99 8.44
N MET A 95 7.86 10.06 8.72
CA MET A 95 8.36 11.44 8.60
C MET A 95 9.52 11.73 9.56
N THR A 96 9.53 11.11 10.74
CA THR A 96 10.65 11.24 11.69
C THR A 96 11.90 10.53 11.16
N ILE A 97 11.76 9.30 10.69
CA ILE A 97 12.87 8.53 10.08
C ILE A 97 13.44 9.25 8.85
N LEU A 98 12.60 9.81 7.98
CA LEU A 98 13.08 10.56 6.83
C LEU A 98 13.95 11.75 7.25
N ARG A 99 13.51 12.54 8.25
CA ARG A 99 14.31 13.66 8.80
C ARG A 99 15.63 13.20 9.43
N GLU A 100 15.64 12.03 10.08
CA GLU A 100 16.86 11.44 10.64
C GLU A 100 17.82 10.99 9.54
N LEU A 101 17.32 10.40 8.46
CA LEU A 101 18.10 10.05 7.27
C LEU A 101 18.69 11.28 6.59
N GLU A 102 17.91 12.35 6.43
CA GLU A 102 18.36 13.62 5.86
C GLU A 102 19.50 14.25 6.68
N ARG A 103 19.42 14.20 8.02
CA ARG A 103 20.52 14.66 8.90
C ARG A 103 21.80 13.84 8.71
N LYS A 104 21.70 12.60 8.26
CA LYS A 104 22.83 11.73 7.91
C LYS A 104 23.28 11.88 6.46
N GLY A 105 22.73 12.85 5.72
CA GLY A 105 23.09 13.12 4.32
C GLY A 105 22.39 12.24 3.28
N VAL A 106 21.42 11.43 3.69
CA VAL A 106 20.61 10.62 2.76
C VAL A 106 19.48 11.46 2.19
N LYS A 107 19.34 11.51 0.87
CA LYS A 107 18.27 12.23 0.21
C LYS A 107 16.93 11.50 0.44
N ALA A 108 15.91 12.22 0.92
CA ALA A 108 14.55 11.72 1.05
C ALA A 108 13.62 12.44 0.06
N GLN A 109 12.71 11.68 -0.55
CA GLN A 109 11.68 12.18 -1.44
C GLN A 109 10.33 11.58 -1.07
N ILE A 110 9.36 12.45 -0.79
CA ILE A 110 7.96 12.03 -0.60
C ILE A 110 7.33 11.88 -1.98
N VAL A 111 6.79 10.71 -2.27
CA VAL A 111 6.12 10.37 -3.53
C VAL A 111 4.62 10.34 -3.27
N LEU A 112 3.91 11.30 -3.83
CA LEU A 112 2.47 11.45 -3.74
C LEU A 112 1.79 11.07 -5.06
N PRO A 113 0.58 10.51 -5.03
CA PRO A 113 -0.27 10.41 -6.20
C PRO A 113 -0.61 11.81 -6.74
N ALA A 114 -0.85 11.92 -8.05
CA ALA A 114 -1.41 13.13 -8.63
C ALA A 114 -2.72 13.52 -7.91
N LEU A 115 -3.03 14.80 -7.86
CA LEU A 115 -4.15 15.30 -7.05
C LEU A 115 -5.46 14.60 -7.38
N ASP A 116 -5.77 14.43 -8.66
CA ASP A 116 -7.01 13.78 -9.13
C ASP A 116 -7.06 12.27 -8.84
N ASP A 117 -5.91 11.67 -8.56
CA ASP A 117 -5.74 10.24 -8.28
C ASP A 117 -5.70 9.94 -6.79
N ARG A 118 -5.64 10.96 -5.91
CA ARG A 118 -5.69 10.77 -4.46
C ARG A 118 -7.00 10.14 -4.02
N PHE A 119 -6.96 9.32 -2.98
CA PHE A 119 -8.04 8.41 -2.61
C PHE A 119 -9.42 9.09 -2.53
N PHE A 120 -9.56 10.15 -1.74
CA PHE A 120 -10.85 10.82 -1.55
C PHE A 120 -11.25 11.71 -2.72
N VAL A 121 -10.27 12.28 -3.45
CA VAL A 121 -10.54 13.02 -4.69
C VAL A 121 -11.13 12.08 -5.74
N TYR A 122 -10.58 10.88 -5.87
CA TYR A 122 -11.08 9.87 -6.79
C TYR A 122 -12.46 9.34 -6.38
N LEU A 123 -12.70 9.11 -5.06
CA LEU A 123 -14.00 8.69 -4.55
C LEU A 123 -15.07 9.75 -4.73
N PHE A 124 -14.85 10.94 -4.17
CA PHE A 124 -15.89 11.95 -4.06
C PHE A 124 -15.82 13.01 -5.15
N GLY A 125 -14.63 13.35 -5.65
CA GLY A 125 -14.46 14.24 -6.79
C GLY A 125 -14.89 13.61 -8.11
N ARG A 126 -14.61 12.32 -8.34
CA ARG A 126 -14.96 11.62 -9.60
C ARG A 126 -16.05 10.57 -9.45
N GLY A 127 -16.50 10.26 -8.24
CA GLY A 127 -17.57 9.30 -7.98
C GLY A 127 -17.18 7.84 -8.11
N VAL A 128 -15.88 7.50 -8.17
CA VAL A 128 -15.42 6.12 -8.31
C VAL A 128 -15.64 5.36 -7.00
N PRO A 129 -16.22 4.16 -7.03
CA PRO A 129 -16.50 3.40 -5.80
C PRO A 129 -15.24 2.98 -5.06
N ALA A 130 -15.36 2.89 -3.72
CA ALA A 130 -14.29 2.39 -2.88
C ALA A 130 -13.76 1.02 -3.34
N PRO A 131 -12.45 0.75 -3.19
CA PRO A 131 -11.83 -0.48 -3.67
C PRO A 131 -12.47 -1.75 -3.10
N LYS A 132 -12.49 -2.83 -3.89
CA LYS A 132 -12.92 -4.18 -3.50
C LYS A 132 -11.88 -5.20 -3.95
N ASN A 133 -11.97 -6.43 -3.45
CA ASN A 133 -11.03 -7.50 -3.81
C ASN A 133 -10.85 -7.72 -5.33
N ARG A 134 -11.89 -7.51 -6.13
CA ARG A 134 -11.86 -7.61 -7.60
C ARG A 134 -11.77 -6.25 -8.31
N PHE A 135 -11.65 -5.15 -7.56
CA PHE A 135 -11.60 -3.78 -8.08
C PHE A 135 -10.59 -2.97 -7.25
N ARG A 136 -9.32 -3.32 -7.39
CA ARG A 136 -8.20 -2.78 -6.58
C ARG A 136 -7.49 -1.61 -7.26
N TRP A 137 -8.20 -0.62 -7.73
CA TRP A 137 -7.61 0.54 -8.36
C TRP A 137 -6.60 1.29 -7.46
N CYS A 138 -6.79 1.23 -6.14
CA CYS A 138 -5.95 1.94 -5.19
C CYS A 138 -4.47 1.48 -5.20
N THR A 139 -4.16 0.23 -5.53
CA THR A 139 -2.78 -0.25 -5.54
C THR A 139 -1.97 0.34 -6.70
N PRO A 140 -2.39 0.20 -7.98
CA PRO A 140 -1.68 0.84 -9.07
C PRO A 140 -1.65 2.37 -8.90
N GLN A 141 -2.78 3.01 -8.72
CA GLN A 141 -2.95 4.46 -8.76
C GLN A 141 -2.27 5.20 -7.59
N LEU A 142 -2.35 4.66 -6.35
CA LEU A 142 -1.80 5.35 -5.19
C LEU A 142 -0.35 4.97 -4.86
N LYS A 143 0.13 3.83 -5.35
CA LYS A 143 1.46 3.29 -4.97
C LYS A 143 2.37 3.04 -6.14
N VAL A 144 1.90 2.24 -7.13
CA VAL A 144 2.79 1.74 -8.19
C VAL A 144 3.14 2.85 -9.17
N GLU A 145 2.13 3.49 -9.75
CA GLU A 145 2.31 4.54 -10.78
C GLU A 145 3.10 5.75 -10.27
N PRO A 146 2.81 6.32 -9.06
CA PRO A 146 3.62 7.42 -8.52
C PRO A 146 5.07 7.00 -8.25
N MET A 147 5.29 5.80 -7.72
CA MET A 147 6.63 5.29 -7.46
C MET A 147 7.41 5.06 -8.76
N GLU A 148 6.76 4.51 -9.78
CA GLU A 148 7.34 4.32 -11.09
C GLU A 148 7.74 5.65 -11.73
N ALA A 149 6.88 6.67 -11.67
CA ALA A 149 7.18 8.01 -12.16
C ALA A 149 8.38 8.63 -11.44
N ALA A 150 8.47 8.48 -10.11
CA ALA A 150 9.62 8.95 -9.33
C ALA A 150 10.92 8.23 -9.73
N LEU A 151 10.88 6.93 -9.91
CA LEU A 151 12.02 6.14 -10.38
C LEU A 151 12.43 6.50 -11.80
N GLN A 152 11.48 6.73 -12.70
CA GLN A 152 11.77 7.21 -14.07
C GLN A 152 12.48 8.56 -14.06
N SER A 153 12.04 9.47 -13.19
CA SER A 153 12.71 10.77 -13.01
C SER A 153 14.15 10.60 -12.51
N LEU A 154 14.39 9.74 -11.53
CA LEU A 154 15.75 9.43 -11.06
C LEU A 154 16.60 8.79 -12.16
N ARG A 155 16.04 7.87 -12.94
CA ARG A 155 16.71 7.24 -14.08
C ARG A 155 17.12 8.27 -15.15
N ALA A 156 16.24 9.21 -15.44
CA ALA A 156 16.54 10.29 -16.40
C ALA A 156 17.72 11.17 -15.94
N GLN A 157 17.89 11.34 -14.64
CA GLN A 157 18.98 12.11 -14.04
C GLN A 157 20.30 11.33 -13.93
N HIS A 158 20.24 10.05 -13.60
CA HIS A 158 21.39 9.27 -13.15
C HIS A 158 21.69 8.03 -14.00
N GLY A 159 20.81 7.64 -14.92
CA GLY A 159 20.92 6.38 -15.64
C GLY A 159 20.35 5.21 -14.84
N LYS A 160 20.94 4.03 -14.99
CA LYS A 160 20.44 2.80 -14.37
C LYS A 160 20.59 2.82 -12.85
N LEU A 161 19.52 2.45 -12.14
CA LEU A 161 19.44 2.48 -10.69
C LEU A 161 19.39 1.07 -10.10
N LEU A 162 19.88 0.93 -8.88
CA LEU A 162 19.55 -0.21 -8.01
C LEU A 162 18.45 0.20 -7.04
N MET A 163 17.28 -0.48 -7.10
CA MET A 163 16.19 -0.27 -6.17
C MET A 163 16.24 -1.32 -5.05
N LEU A 164 16.41 -0.86 -3.81
CA LEU A 164 16.36 -1.71 -2.63
C LEU A 164 14.93 -1.79 -2.09
N THR A 165 14.51 -2.99 -1.70
CA THR A 165 13.17 -3.25 -1.17
C THR A 165 13.22 -4.07 0.12
N GLY A 166 12.26 -3.85 1.01
CA GLY A 166 12.11 -4.61 2.25
C GLY A 166 11.38 -5.95 2.09
N VAL A 167 11.48 -6.60 0.93
CA VAL A 167 10.84 -7.90 0.68
C VAL A 167 11.56 -9.00 1.46
N ARG A 168 10.78 -9.89 2.10
CA ARG A 168 11.30 -11.05 2.84
C ARG A 168 10.52 -12.32 2.49
N VAL A 169 11.18 -13.47 2.61
CA VAL A 169 10.52 -14.79 2.57
C VAL A 169 9.65 -14.96 3.82
N GLY A 170 8.48 -15.60 3.67
CA GLY A 170 7.55 -15.84 4.76
C GLY A 170 6.54 -14.71 5.01
N GLU A 171 6.57 -13.62 4.23
CA GLU A 171 5.56 -12.56 4.35
C GLU A 171 4.18 -12.95 3.79
N SER A 172 4.15 -13.70 2.70
CA SER A 172 2.91 -14.26 2.12
C SER A 172 3.20 -15.34 1.09
N ALA A 173 2.37 -16.38 1.06
CA ALA A 173 2.48 -17.46 0.09
C ALA A 173 2.53 -16.96 -1.37
N ALA A 174 1.79 -15.90 -1.72
CA ALA A 174 1.82 -15.34 -3.07
C ALA A 174 3.12 -14.60 -3.40
N ARG A 175 3.83 -14.02 -2.41
CA ARG A 175 5.16 -13.44 -2.60
C ARG A 175 6.20 -14.54 -2.68
N ASP A 176 6.17 -15.50 -1.78
CA ASP A 176 7.10 -16.64 -1.74
C ASP A 176 7.05 -17.42 -3.06
N GLN A 177 5.86 -17.64 -3.61
CA GLN A 177 5.70 -18.25 -4.92
C GLN A 177 6.33 -17.40 -6.03
N ARG A 178 6.18 -16.08 -6.01
CA ARG A 178 6.81 -15.19 -7.00
C ARG A 178 8.33 -15.18 -6.87
N ILE A 179 8.86 -15.17 -5.66
CA ILE A 179 10.30 -15.28 -5.40
C ILE A 179 10.81 -16.60 -5.96
N ALA A 180 10.18 -17.73 -5.64
CA ALA A 180 10.56 -19.05 -6.15
C ALA A 180 10.50 -19.13 -7.67
N LEU A 181 9.50 -18.55 -8.32
CA LEU A 181 9.37 -18.51 -9.78
C LEU A 181 10.41 -17.59 -10.42
N SER A 182 10.80 -16.49 -9.78
CA SER A 182 11.82 -15.58 -10.32
C SER A 182 13.23 -16.13 -10.16
N CYS A 183 13.50 -16.93 -9.14
CA CYS A 183 14.80 -17.61 -8.98
C CYS A 183 15.11 -18.61 -10.10
N SER A 184 14.12 -19.04 -10.87
CA SER A 184 14.29 -19.94 -12.00
C SER A 184 14.49 -19.24 -13.35
N ARG A 185 14.48 -17.89 -13.38
CA ARG A 185 14.64 -17.09 -14.61
C ARG A 185 16.07 -16.54 -14.68
N ASP A 186 16.53 -16.36 -15.92
CA ASP A 186 17.83 -15.73 -16.18
C ASP A 186 17.92 -14.36 -15.50
N GLY A 187 19.02 -14.11 -14.78
CA GLY A 187 19.27 -12.86 -14.07
C GLY A 187 18.64 -12.75 -12.69
N ALA A 188 17.99 -13.80 -12.16
CA ALA A 188 17.49 -13.82 -10.79
C ALA A 188 18.36 -14.71 -9.90
N GLU A 189 18.88 -14.17 -8.79
CA GLU A 189 19.68 -14.88 -7.83
C GLU A 189 19.05 -14.85 -6.43
N CYS A 190 19.06 -16.00 -5.75
CA CYS A 190 18.39 -16.17 -4.47
C CYS A 190 19.34 -16.51 -3.31
N GLY A 191 20.64 -16.60 -3.58
CA GLY A 191 21.62 -17.09 -2.59
C GLY A 191 22.04 -16.05 -1.54
N GLN A 192 22.19 -14.79 -1.94
CA GLN A 192 22.67 -13.69 -1.10
C GLN A 192 21.74 -12.48 -1.07
N GLY A 193 20.44 -12.72 -1.14
CA GLY A 193 19.43 -11.72 -1.39
C GLY A 193 18.76 -11.98 -2.73
N TRP A 194 17.55 -11.51 -2.87
CA TRP A 194 16.82 -11.64 -4.13
C TRP A 194 17.18 -10.45 -5.03
N PHE A 195 18.03 -10.74 -6.02
CA PHE A 195 18.40 -9.78 -7.05
C PHE A 195 17.70 -10.14 -8.35
N GLN A 196 17.10 -9.17 -9.00
CA GLN A 196 16.43 -9.32 -10.27
C GLN A 196 16.88 -8.22 -11.23
N VAL A 197 17.59 -8.63 -12.27
CA VAL A 197 17.84 -7.76 -13.41
C VAL A 197 16.51 -7.55 -14.12
N SER A 198 16.07 -6.34 -14.12
CA SER A 198 14.87 -5.96 -14.85
C SER A 198 15.18 -5.93 -16.35
N THR A 199 14.17 -6.16 -17.19
CA THR A 199 14.32 -6.09 -18.64
C THR A 199 14.92 -4.75 -19.08
N PRO A 200 15.55 -4.63 -20.29
CA PRO A 200 16.19 -3.40 -20.76
C PRO A 200 15.33 -2.15 -20.68
N ASP A 201 14.00 -2.30 -20.77
CA ASP A 201 13.01 -1.22 -20.69
C ASP A 201 12.60 -0.88 -19.25
N SER A 202 13.09 -1.61 -18.26
CA SER A 202 12.72 -1.35 -16.88
C SER A 202 13.54 -0.22 -16.27
N VAL A 203 12.95 0.41 -15.29
CA VAL A 203 13.46 1.63 -14.68
C VAL A 203 14.62 1.38 -13.73
N ALA A 204 14.65 0.23 -13.06
CA ALA A 204 15.66 -0.14 -12.07
C ALA A 204 15.79 -1.66 -11.93
N ASP A 205 16.99 -2.12 -11.57
CA ASP A 205 17.14 -3.48 -11.04
C ASP A 205 16.76 -3.50 -9.57
N VAL A 206 16.24 -4.63 -9.11
CA VAL A 206 15.65 -4.75 -7.77
C VAL A 206 16.48 -5.71 -6.91
N LEU A 207 16.82 -5.28 -5.69
CA LEU A 207 17.47 -6.10 -4.67
C LEU A 207 16.67 -6.08 -3.38
N ALA A 208 16.44 -7.25 -2.79
CA ALA A 208 15.84 -7.43 -1.48
C ALA A 208 16.90 -7.86 -0.45
N PRO A 209 17.65 -6.94 0.15
CA PRO A 209 18.80 -7.30 0.99
C PRO A 209 18.40 -7.98 2.30
N LEU A 210 17.14 -7.86 2.73
CA LEU A 210 16.58 -8.53 3.91
C LEU A 210 15.87 -9.85 3.59
N LEU A 211 16.05 -10.43 2.39
CA LEU A 211 15.26 -11.57 1.91
C LEU A 211 15.15 -12.72 2.94
N HIS A 212 16.24 -13.05 3.59
CA HIS A 212 16.34 -14.17 4.54
C HIS A 212 16.11 -13.78 6.00
N TRP A 213 15.81 -12.52 6.27
CA TRP A 213 15.50 -12.07 7.63
C TRP A 213 14.18 -12.66 8.10
N ARG A 214 14.17 -13.19 9.31
CA ARG A 214 12.92 -13.55 10.01
C ARG A 214 12.28 -12.29 10.61
N VAL A 215 11.00 -12.38 10.94
CA VAL A 215 10.28 -11.25 11.55
C VAL A 215 10.91 -10.83 12.89
N CYS A 216 11.41 -11.78 13.70
CA CYS A 216 12.14 -11.49 14.93
C CYS A 216 13.39 -10.62 14.68
N HIS A 217 14.19 -10.92 13.64
CA HIS A 217 15.37 -10.10 13.31
C HIS A 217 14.98 -8.65 12.93
N VAL A 218 13.85 -8.47 12.24
CA VAL A 218 13.33 -7.13 11.93
C VAL A 218 13.00 -6.37 13.23
N TRP A 219 12.33 -7.04 14.17
CA TRP A 219 11.97 -6.41 15.46
C TRP A 219 13.20 -6.16 16.33
N ASP A 220 14.14 -7.11 16.42
CA ASP A 220 15.40 -6.92 17.14
C ASP A 220 16.18 -5.72 16.60
N TRP A 221 16.23 -5.57 15.26
CA TRP A 221 16.83 -4.40 14.63
C TRP A 221 16.11 -3.11 15.04
N LEU A 222 14.79 -3.06 14.87
CA LEU A 222 14.00 -1.84 15.10
C LEU A 222 13.94 -1.44 16.58
N GLN A 223 13.93 -2.40 17.50
CA GLN A 223 13.79 -2.14 18.93
C GLN A 223 15.14 -1.90 19.63
N PHE A 224 16.18 -2.65 19.25
CA PHE A 224 17.42 -2.69 20.04
C PHE A 224 18.65 -2.20 19.31
N HIS A 225 18.73 -2.32 17.98
CA HIS A 225 19.91 -1.95 17.21
C HIS A 225 19.77 -0.56 16.60
N ALA A 226 18.79 -0.30 15.78
CA ALA A 226 18.62 0.97 15.08
C ALA A 226 18.56 2.20 16.03
N PRO A 227 17.92 2.14 17.23
CA PRO A 227 17.95 3.24 18.16
C PRO A 227 19.35 3.63 18.66
N LYS A 228 20.27 2.66 18.78
CA LYS A 228 21.66 2.93 19.17
C LYS A 228 22.42 3.72 18.10
N HIS A 229 21.92 3.71 16.87
CA HIS A 229 22.48 4.43 15.72
C HIS A 229 21.73 5.70 15.35
N GLY A 230 20.85 6.17 16.27
CA GLY A 230 20.15 7.47 16.15
C GLY A 230 18.87 7.42 15.33
N PHE A 231 18.22 6.26 15.21
CA PHE A 231 16.91 6.13 14.55
C PHE A 231 15.79 5.89 15.56
N SER A 232 14.71 6.67 15.47
CA SER A 232 13.53 6.57 16.35
C SER A 232 12.58 5.43 15.93
N THR A 233 13.12 4.23 15.70
CA THR A 233 12.40 3.08 15.15
C THR A 233 11.50 2.37 16.16
N GLN A 234 11.66 2.61 17.45
CA GLN A 234 10.79 2.05 18.50
C GLN A 234 9.32 2.44 18.31
N LEU A 235 9.06 3.64 17.78
CA LEU A 235 7.71 4.09 17.45
C LEU A 235 7.00 3.20 16.41
N VAL A 236 7.77 2.52 15.54
CA VAL A 236 7.21 1.52 14.61
C VAL A 236 6.66 0.33 15.39
N ALA A 237 7.42 -0.20 16.35
CA ALA A 237 6.98 -1.32 17.18
C ALA A 237 5.71 -0.98 17.96
N GLU A 238 5.64 0.22 18.53
CA GLU A 238 4.43 0.71 19.23
C GLU A 238 3.20 0.69 18.30
N ALA A 239 3.33 1.14 17.05
CA ALA A 239 2.24 1.15 16.08
C ALA A 239 1.78 -0.26 15.67
N TYR A 240 2.63 -1.27 15.84
CA TYR A 240 2.30 -2.68 15.59
C TYR A 240 1.77 -3.43 16.80
N GLY A 241 1.74 -2.85 17.99
CA GLY A 241 1.22 -3.47 19.21
C GLY A 241 2.28 -3.76 20.28
N GLY A 242 3.48 -3.21 20.16
CA GLY A 242 4.56 -3.37 21.15
C GLY A 242 5.06 -4.83 21.20
N ASP A 243 5.18 -5.37 22.39
CA ASP A 243 5.75 -6.70 22.65
C ASP A 243 4.94 -7.86 22.01
N GLU A 244 3.64 -7.66 21.75
CA GLU A 244 2.79 -8.64 21.05
C GLU A 244 2.97 -8.61 19.52
N ALA A 245 3.72 -7.66 18.98
CA ALA A 245 3.90 -7.49 17.53
C ALA A 245 4.57 -8.69 16.85
N GLU A 246 5.34 -9.47 17.58
CA GLU A 246 6.04 -10.65 17.06
C GLU A 246 5.09 -11.80 16.68
N GLU A 247 4.00 -11.96 17.43
CA GLU A 247 3.01 -13.03 17.18
C GLU A 247 2.04 -12.66 16.06
N ILE A 248 1.90 -11.38 15.78
CA ILE A 248 0.97 -10.91 14.79
C ILE A 248 1.73 -10.71 13.48
N ASN A 249 1.45 -11.52 12.48
CA ASN A 249 1.72 -11.24 11.06
C ASN A 249 0.94 -9.97 10.64
N ALA A 250 1.02 -8.95 11.49
CA ALA A 250 0.26 -7.71 11.37
C ALA A 250 0.76 -6.97 10.13
N ARG A 251 -0.09 -6.95 9.14
CA ARG A 251 0.07 -6.02 8.02
C ARG A 251 -0.63 -4.74 8.40
N THR A 252 0.11 -3.67 8.51
CA THR A 252 -0.48 -2.34 8.54
C THR A 252 -1.03 -2.04 7.15
N GLY A 253 -2.32 -1.80 7.09
CA GLY A 253 -3.02 -1.37 5.88
C GLY A 253 -3.30 0.13 5.92
N CYS A 254 -3.91 0.62 4.84
CA CYS A 254 -4.47 1.97 4.80
C CYS A 254 -5.61 2.12 5.82
N ILE A 255 -5.83 3.33 6.31
CA ILE A 255 -6.96 3.66 7.21
C ILE A 255 -8.27 3.22 6.53
N GLY A 256 -9.11 2.49 7.27
CA GLY A 256 -10.40 2.06 6.77
C GLY A 256 -10.33 1.12 5.57
N CYS A 257 -9.21 0.43 5.34
CA CYS A 257 -9.01 -0.42 4.17
C CYS A 257 -10.18 -1.39 3.94
N ASN A 258 -10.89 -1.23 2.83
CA ASN A 258 -12.07 -2.03 2.49
C ASN A 258 -11.72 -3.44 1.98
N LEU A 259 -10.44 -3.71 1.71
CA LEU A 259 -9.96 -5.03 1.27
C LEU A 259 -9.79 -6.00 2.45
N ALA A 260 -9.59 -5.49 3.65
CA ALA A 260 -9.53 -6.28 4.88
C ALA A 260 -10.93 -6.41 5.52
N SER A 261 -11.28 -7.58 6.05
CA SER A 261 -12.55 -7.79 6.74
C SER A 261 -12.63 -7.00 8.07
N LYS A 262 -11.52 -6.93 8.80
CA LYS A 262 -11.35 -6.19 10.06
C LYS A 262 -10.21 -5.20 9.93
N ASP A 263 -10.27 -4.09 10.65
CA ASP A 263 -9.19 -3.10 10.74
C ASP A 263 -8.36 -3.36 12.00
N VAL A 264 -7.61 -4.48 11.97
CA VAL A 264 -6.83 -4.93 13.13
C VAL A 264 -5.77 -3.89 13.50
N ALA A 265 -5.13 -3.27 12.53
CA ALA A 265 -4.08 -2.29 12.79
C ALA A 265 -4.63 -1.04 13.51
N LEU A 266 -5.76 -0.49 13.08
CA LEU A 266 -6.41 0.61 13.78
C LEU A 266 -6.82 0.21 15.20
N GLU A 267 -7.42 -0.99 15.37
CA GLU A 267 -7.85 -1.47 16.70
C GLU A 267 -6.65 -1.64 17.65
N THR A 268 -5.51 -2.11 17.15
CA THR A 268 -4.29 -2.24 17.93
C THR A 268 -3.78 -0.87 18.40
N ILE A 269 -3.74 0.11 17.49
CA ILE A 269 -3.34 1.48 17.81
C ILE A 269 -4.29 2.10 18.85
N LEU A 270 -5.60 1.91 18.71
CA LEU A 270 -6.61 2.47 19.62
C LEU A 270 -6.59 1.89 21.04
N ARG A 271 -5.96 0.73 21.26
CA ARG A 271 -5.74 0.19 22.62
C ARG A 271 -4.72 1.03 23.41
N GLN A 272 -3.88 1.78 22.72
CA GLN A 272 -2.87 2.63 23.35
C GLN A 272 -3.50 3.97 23.75
N PRO A 273 -3.43 4.39 25.03
CA PRO A 273 -4.11 5.61 25.51
C PRO A 273 -3.76 6.87 24.73
N GLN A 274 -2.50 6.99 24.28
CA GLN A 274 -2.04 8.14 23.51
C GLN A 274 -2.69 8.27 22.12
N TRP A 275 -3.26 7.19 21.58
CA TRP A 275 -3.89 7.15 20.26
C TRP A 275 -5.41 6.95 20.30
N ALA A 276 -6.00 6.87 21.51
CA ALA A 276 -7.45 6.65 21.67
C ALA A 276 -8.31 7.73 21.01
N TYR A 277 -7.78 8.95 20.87
CA TYR A 277 -8.46 10.06 20.20
C TYR A 277 -8.73 9.81 18.71
N LEU A 278 -8.05 8.86 18.09
CA LEU A 278 -8.27 8.43 16.69
C LEU A 278 -9.52 7.55 16.52
N ALA A 279 -10.27 7.23 17.58
CA ALA A 279 -11.43 6.33 17.54
C ALA A 279 -12.50 6.69 16.48
N PRO A 280 -12.77 7.97 16.12
CA PRO A 280 -13.71 8.29 15.05
C PRO A 280 -13.34 7.70 13.68
N LEU A 281 -12.06 7.38 13.42
CA LEU A 281 -11.61 6.72 12.18
C LEU A 281 -12.29 5.36 11.91
N ARG A 282 -12.79 4.69 12.96
CA ARG A 282 -13.59 3.46 12.84
C ARG A 282 -14.79 3.62 11.90
N ARG A 283 -15.31 4.82 11.73
CA ARG A 283 -16.49 5.11 10.90
C ARG A 283 -16.21 5.07 9.39
N LEU A 284 -14.96 5.17 8.95
CA LEU A 284 -14.62 5.13 7.53
C LEU A 284 -15.05 3.82 6.86
N LYS A 285 -14.79 2.69 7.50
CA LYS A 285 -15.12 1.38 6.94
C LYS A 285 -16.65 1.12 6.87
N PRO A 286 -17.45 1.41 7.90
CA PRO A 286 -18.91 1.42 7.80
C PRO A 286 -19.43 2.34 6.68
N LEU A 287 -18.88 3.54 6.53
CA LEU A 287 -19.24 4.46 5.43
C LEU A 287 -19.02 3.79 4.05
N TYR A 288 -17.87 3.19 3.81
CA TYR A 288 -17.63 2.52 2.52
C TYR A 288 -18.58 1.36 2.27
N ARG A 289 -18.96 0.62 3.32
CA ARG A 289 -19.94 -0.47 3.23
C ARG A 289 -21.34 0.06 2.96
N GLU A 290 -21.69 1.21 3.52
CA GLU A 290 -22.96 1.86 3.27
C GLU A 290 -23.06 2.34 1.82
N LEU A 291 -22.03 3.03 1.32
CA LEU A 291 -21.97 3.55 -0.05
C LEU A 291 -21.98 2.46 -1.15
N VAL A 292 -21.86 1.18 -0.79
CA VAL A 292 -22.04 0.06 -1.74
C VAL A 292 -23.51 -0.17 -2.07
N LYS A 293 -24.46 0.26 -1.20
CA LYS A 293 -25.88 0.01 -1.37
C LYS A 293 -26.41 0.65 -2.67
N PRO A 294 -27.40 0.02 -3.34
CA PRO A 294 -27.90 0.46 -4.64
C PRO A 294 -28.38 1.93 -4.69
N GLN A 295 -28.97 2.43 -3.62
CA GLN A 295 -29.45 3.81 -3.54
C GLN A 295 -28.37 4.90 -3.70
N TYR A 296 -27.10 4.55 -3.45
CA TYR A 296 -25.95 5.45 -3.59
C TYR A 296 -25.20 5.31 -4.91
N ARG A 297 -25.70 4.46 -5.81
CA ARG A 297 -24.99 4.07 -7.02
C ARG A 297 -25.83 4.34 -8.27
N LEU A 298 -25.16 4.69 -9.36
CA LEU A 298 -25.76 4.74 -10.68
C LEU A 298 -25.71 3.37 -11.36
N ARG A 299 -26.55 3.17 -12.39
CA ARG A 299 -26.60 1.96 -13.19
C ARG A 299 -26.90 2.28 -14.65
N GLN A 300 -26.12 1.73 -15.56
CA GLN A 300 -26.41 1.77 -16.99
C GLN A 300 -27.28 0.58 -17.37
N VAL A 301 -28.42 0.87 -17.95
CA VAL A 301 -29.31 -0.15 -18.51
C VAL A 301 -28.73 -0.59 -19.86
N GLY A 302 -28.60 -1.90 -20.07
CA GLY A 302 -28.04 -2.45 -21.31
C GLY A 302 -26.55 -2.14 -21.51
N GLU A 303 -25.76 -2.04 -20.41
CA GLU A 303 -24.33 -1.79 -20.47
C GLU A 303 -23.64 -2.75 -21.47
N ARG A 304 -22.81 -2.21 -22.35
CA ARG A 304 -22.02 -2.98 -23.30
C ARG A 304 -20.55 -3.00 -22.90
N LYS A 305 -19.89 -4.12 -23.17
CA LYS A 305 -18.44 -4.26 -23.02
C LYS A 305 -17.72 -3.53 -24.15
N LYS A 306 -16.39 -3.39 -24.05
CA LYS A 306 -15.53 -2.81 -25.08
C LYS A 306 -15.66 -3.49 -26.46
N ASP A 307 -16.02 -4.78 -26.48
CA ASP A 307 -16.27 -5.56 -27.70
C ASP A 307 -17.69 -5.41 -28.27
N GLY A 308 -18.50 -4.50 -27.73
CA GLY A 308 -19.88 -4.22 -28.13
C GLY A 308 -20.92 -5.23 -27.61
N THR A 309 -20.50 -6.32 -26.95
CA THR A 309 -21.43 -7.31 -26.37
C THR A 309 -22.05 -6.77 -25.08
N LEU A 310 -23.29 -7.16 -24.78
CA LEU A 310 -23.96 -6.80 -23.53
C LEU A 310 -23.19 -7.35 -22.32
N SER A 311 -23.17 -6.59 -21.24
CA SER A 311 -22.61 -7.02 -19.95
C SER A 311 -23.32 -8.29 -19.48
N ALA A 312 -22.58 -9.24 -18.91
CA ALA A 312 -23.16 -10.45 -18.35
C ALA A 312 -23.96 -10.20 -17.07
N ASN A 313 -23.79 -9.05 -16.45
CA ASN A 313 -24.49 -8.66 -15.23
C ASN A 313 -25.30 -7.37 -15.46
N PRO A 314 -26.59 -7.49 -15.78
CA PRO A 314 -27.46 -6.32 -16.02
C PRO A 314 -27.68 -5.46 -14.76
N MET A 315 -27.37 -6.02 -13.58
CA MET A 315 -27.47 -5.32 -12.29
C MET A 315 -26.15 -4.71 -11.81
N ARG A 316 -25.16 -4.58 -12.70
CA ARG A 316 -23.87 -4.00 -12.36
C ARG A 316 -24.03 -2.53 -11.96
N MET A 317 -23.60 -2.19 -10.75
CA MET A 317 -23.60 -0.84 -10.24
C MET A 317 -22.34 -0.07 -10.69
N GLY A 318 -22.56 1.15 -11.14
CA GLY A 318 -21.54 2.10 -11.58
C GLY A 318 -20.99 3.00 -10.48
N PRO A 319 -20.72 4.29 -10.77
CA PRO A 319 -20.19 5.27 -9.83
C PRO A 319 -21.21 5.64 -8.73
N TYR A 320 -20.73 6.41 -7.75
CA TYR A 320 -21.58 7.00 -6.73
C TYR A 320 -22.47 8.09 -7.33
N THR A 321 -23.72 8.22 -6.86
CA THR A 321 -24.57 9.38 -7.18
C THR A 321 -23.96 10.67 -6.63
N MET A 322 -24.33 11.82 -7.16
CA MET A 322 -23.85 13.11 -6.66
C MET A 322 -24.22 13.33 -5.18
N GLU A 323 -25.39 12.87 -4.76
CA GLU A 323 -25.81 12.90 -3.35
C GLU A 323 -24.91 12.04 -2.46
N ALA A 324 -24.58 10.84 -2.93
CA ALA A 324 -23.69 9.93 -2.21
C ALA A 324 -22.27 10.50 -2.08
N ARG A 325 -21.77 11.21 -3.10
CA ARG A 325 -20.47 11.89 -3.08
C ARG A 325 -20.44 12.98 -2.02
N ARG A 326 -21.48 13.86 -1.99
CA ARG A 326 -21.61 14.93 -0.98
C ARG A 326 -21.76 14.36 0.42
N TYR A 327 -22.60 13.34 0.59
CA TYR A 327 -22.77 12.65 1.87
C TYR A 327 -21.47 12.04 2.36
N GLY A 328 -20.76 11.28 1.51
CA GLY A 328 -19.50 10.66 1.87
C GLY A 328 -18.42 11.67 2.26
N LEU A 329 -18.30 12.79 1.50
CA LEU A 329 -17.39 13.88 1.81
C LEU A 329 -17.71 14.49 3.18
N SER A 330 -18.97 14.82 3.45
CA SER A 330 -19.38 15.43 4.73
C SER A 330 -19.06 14.52 5.92
N VAL A 331 -19.28 13.22 5.79
CA VAL A 331 -18.96 12.25 6.85
C VAL A 331 -17.44 12.19 7.12
N VAL A 332 -16.61 12.16 6.07
CA VAL A 332 -15.15 12.12 6.23
C VAL A 332 -14.63 13.39 6.87
N LEU A 333 -15.11 14.57 6.46
CA LEU A 333 -14.74 15.85 7.08
C LEU A 333 -15.19 15.91 8.55
N THR A 334 -16.40 15.43 8.88
CA THR A 334 -16.86 15.33 10.27
C THR A 334 -15.94 14.42 11.11
N ILE A 335 -15.54 13.28 10.57
CA ILE A 335 -14.57 12.38 11.25
C ILE A 335 -13.25 13.11 11.53
N GLN A 336 -12.73 13.81 10.52
CA GLN A 336 -11.49 14.57 10.65
C GLN A 336 -11.60 15.67 11.72
N ASP A 337 -12.69 16.43 11.72
CA ASP A 337 -12.94 17.52 12.66
C ASP A 337 -13.05 17.01 14.12
N GLU A 338 -13.75 15.90 14.34
CA GLU A 338 -13.86 15.27 15.66
C GLU A 338 -12.50 14.82 16.20
N VAL A 339 -11.72 14.14 15.35
CA VAL A 339 -10.35 13.73 15.71
C VAL A 339 -9.49 14.96 16.03
N ASN A 340 -9.50 15.96 15.16
CA ASN A 340 -8.66 17.14 15.29
C ASN A 340 -9.07 18.03 16.47
N SER A 341 -10.35 18.11 16.78
CA SER A 341 -10.84 18.81 17.97
C SER A 341 -10.33 18.15 19.26
N THR A 342 -10.42 16.81 19.33
CA THR A 342 -9.92 16.04 20.45
C THR A 342 -8.39 16.12 20.55
N ALA A 343 -7.69 16.03 19.41
CA ALA A 343 -6.24 16.16 19.33
C ALA A 343 -5.75 17.50 19.90
N ARG A 344 -6.37 18.61 19.47
CA ARG A 344 -6.02 19.96 19.98
C ARG A 344 -6.26 20.08 21.47
N ALA A 345 -7.41 19.59 21.98
CA ALA A 345 -7.73 19.61 23.40
C ALA A 345 -6.73 18.80 24.25
N GLN A 346 -6.11 17.76 23.68
CA GLN A 346 -5.17 16.89 24.37
C GLN A 346 -3.69 17.20 24.06
N GLY A 347 -3.39 18.23 23.25
CA GLY A 347 -2.04 18.52 22.78
C GLY A 347 -1.45 17.39 21.91
N ARG A 348 -2.29 16.68 21.15
CA ARG A 348 -1.90 15.58 20.27
C ARG A 348 -1.79 16.03 18.81
N PRO A 349 -1.05 15.30 17.98
CA PRO A 349 -0.99 15.57 16.54
C PRO A 349 -2.36 15.48 15.87
N THR A 350 -2.68 16.46 15.04
CA THR A 350 -3.85 16.43 14.17
C THR A 350 -3.65 15.49 12.99
N ILE A 351 -4.74 15.09 12.36
CA ILE A 351 -4.73 14.27 11.14
C ILE A 351 -5.25 15.09 9.95
N ASP A 352 -4.94 14.61 8.77
CA ASP A 352 -5.30 15.24 7.52
C ASP A 352 -5.77 14.18 6.52
N LEU A 353 -7.04 13.76 6.66
CA LEU A 353 -7.67 12.78 5.73
C LEU A 353 -7.91 13.42 4.37
N ILE A 354 -8.46 14.63 4.37
CA ILE A 354 -8.71 15.47 3.20
C ILE A 354 -8.16 16.85 3.52
N ASN A 355 -7.08 17.24 2.84
CA ASN A 355 -6.51 18.57 3.01
C ASN A 355 -7.29 19.64 2.23
N GLU A 356 -6.93 20.91 2.38
CA GLU A 356 -7.61 22.01 1.73
C GLU A 356 -7.56 21.91 0.20
N GLU A 357 -6.41 21.52 -0.35
CA GLU A 357 -6.22 21.32 -1.80
C GLU A 357 -7.13 20.21 -2.34
N GLU A 358 -7.17 19.06 -1.65
CA GLU A 358 -8.02 17.93 -1.99
C GLU A 358 -9.49 18.26 -1.88
N ASN A 359 -9.91 18.98 -0.82
CA ASN A 359 -11.28 19.42 -0.64
C ASN A 359 -11.72 20.39 -1.74
N ALA A 360 -10.90 21.38 -2.05
CA ALA A 360 -11.17 22.32 -3.13
C ALA A 360 -11.33 21.58 -4.48
N ARG A 361 -10.43 20.64 -4.76
CA ARG A 361 -10.48 19.84 -5.99
C ARG A 361 -11.70 18.95 -6.06
N ILE A 362 -12.11 18.32 -4.95
CA ILE A 362 -13.33 17.51 -4.88
C ILE A 362 -14.56 18.38 -5.23
N LEU A 363 -14.68 19.57 -4.65
CA LEU A 363 -15.79 20.49 -4.91
C LEU A 363 -15.80 20.96 -6.36
N GLU A 364 -14.65 21.34 -6.91
CA GLU A 364 -14.50 21.72 -8.33
C GLU A 364 -14.97 20.61 -9.27
N LEU A 365 -14.54 19.36 -9.04
CA LEU A 365 -14.94 18.21 -9.84
C LEU A 365 -16.45 17.89 -9.71
N MET A 366 -17.05 18.14 -8.54
CA MET A 366 -18.49 18.01 -8.35
C MET A 366 -19.27 19.10 -9.09
N GLU A 367 -18.81 20.35 -9.04
CA GLU A 367 -19.41 21.50 -9.75
C GLU A 367 -19.31 21.33 -11.27
N ALA A 368 -18.17 20.84 -11.75
CA ALA A 368 -17.95 20.50 -13.16
C ALA A 368 -18.73 19.25 -13.61
N ASN A 369 -19.51 18.63 -12.73
CA ASN A 369 -20.26 17.40 -12.99
C ASN A 369 -19.38 16.28 -13.59
N THR A 370 -18.18 16.10 -13.04
CA THR A 370 -17.19 15.13 -13.52
C THR A 370 -17.56 13.71 -13.10
N TRP A 371 -17.48 12.78 -14.05
CA TRP A 371 -17.78 11.37 -13.86
C TRP A 371 -16.67 10.47 -14.41
N PRO A 372 -16.59 9.20 -14.01
CA PRO A 372 -15.69 8.24 -14.65
C PRO A 372 -16.06 8.02 -16.13
N ASP A 373 -15.10 7.58 -16.93
CA ASP A 373 -15.29 7.35 -18.35
C ASP A 373 -16.55 6.50 -18.65
N GLY A 374 -17.37 7.00 -19.58
CA GLY A 374 -18.60 6.33 -20.00
C GLY A 374 -19.80 6.59 -19.08
N TRP A 375 -19.70 7.52 -18.12
CA TRP A 375 -20.78 7.93 -17.23
C TRP A 375 -21.06 9.43 -17.35
N THR A 376 -22.33 9.81 -17.25
CA THR A 376 -22.79 11.21 -17.38
C THR A 376 -23.39 11.78 -16.09
N GLY A 377 -23.80 10.88 -15.18
CA GLY A 377 -24.52 11.24 -13.96
C GLY A 377 -26.05 11.29 -14.14
N GLU A 378 -26.53 11.13 -15.37
CA GLU A 378 -27.97 11.10 -15.69
C GLU A 378 -28.56 9.69 -15.66
N GLU A 379 -27.68 8.70 -15.45
CA GLU A 379 -28.09 7.31 -15.37
C GLU A 379 -29.01 7.08 -14.15
N VAL A 380 -29.86 6.08 -14.26
CA VAL A 380 -30.79 5.73 -13.19
C VAL A 380 -30.06 5.25 -11.94
N ARG A 381 -30.60 5.55 -10.78
CA ARG A 381 -30.11 4.97 -9.52
C ARG A 381 -30.29 3.45 -9.54
N ALA A 382 -29.34 2.74 -8.96
CA ALA A 382 -29.32 1.29 -9.00
C ALA A 382 -30.40 0.61 -8.13
N ASP A 383 -31.06 1.35 -7.24
CA ASP A 383 -32.20 0.88 -6.45
C ASP A 383 -33.55 0.99 -7.19
N ARG A 384 -33.61 1.75 -8.30
CA ARG A 384 -34.83 1.85 -9.08
C ARG A 384 -35.04 0.61 -9.93
N LEU A 385 -36.27 0.20 -10.03
CA LEU A 385 -36.67 -0.86 -10.95
C LEU A 385 -36.58 -0.35 -12.39
N VAL A 386 -35.92 -1.10 -13.23
CA VAL A 386 -35.82 -0.82 -14.68
C VAL A 386 -35.98 -2.11 -15.45
N GLU A 387 -36.39 -2.02 -16.70
CA GLU A 387 -36.39 -3.15 -17.60
C GLU A 387 -34.99 -3.79 -17.66
N GLN A 388 -34.93 -5.11 -17.52
CA GLN A 388 -33.66 -5.83 -17.59
C GLN A 388 -33.42 -6.35 -18.98
N VAL A 389 -32.31 -5.95 -19.57
CA VAL A 389 -31.85 -6.48 -20.86
C VAL A 389 -30.79 -7.55 -20.59
N TYR A 390 -31.10 -8.78 -20.94
CA TYR A 390 -30.18 -9.91 -20.77
C TYR A 390 -29.21 -10.02 -21.94
N ARG A 391 -28.10 -10.73 -21.75
CA ARG A 391 -27.04 -10.92 -22.75
C ARG A 391 -27.53 -11.48 -24.09
N ASN A 392 -28.60 -12.27 -24.07
CA ASN A 392 -29.24 -12.85 -25.28
C ASN A 392 -30.21 -11.87 -25.94
N GLY A 393 -30.28 -10.61 -25.50
CA GLY A 393 -31.18 -9.60 -26.04
C GLY A 393 -32.62 -9.66 -25.51
N VAL A 394 -32.93 -10.64 -24.66
CA VAL A 394 -34.28 -10.71 -24.03
C VAL A 394 -34.42 -9.54 -23.06
N VAL A 395 -35.52 -8.83 -23.16
CA VAL A 395 -35.94 -7.76 -22.24
C VAL A 395 -36.96 -8.32 -21.30
N GLN A 396 -36.69 -8.22 -19.99
CA GLN A 396 -37.67 -8.50 -18.95
C GLN A 396 -38.33 -7.18 -18.57
N PRO A 397 -39.61 -6.97 -18.90
CA PRO A 397 -40.33 -5.77 -18.55
C PRO A 397 -40.56 -5.69 -17.04
N LEU A 398 -40.84 -4.50 -16.53
CA LEU A 398 -41.27 -4.31 -15.16
C LEU A 398 -42.63 -5.01 -14.94
N MET A 399 -42.68 -5.82 -13.86
CA MET A 399 -43.94 -6.51 -13.48
C MET A 399 -44.91 -5.63 -12.75
N LEU A 400 -44.46 -4.48 -12.23
CA LEU A 400 -45.25 -3.47 -11.56
C LEU A 400 -44.82 -2.10 -12.08
N GLU A 401 -45.76 -1.30 -12.59
CA GLU A 401 -45.54 0.12 -12.87
C GLU A 401 -45.39 0.85 -11.52
N GLU A 402 -44.28 1.60 -11.34
CA GLU A 402 -44.20 2.54 -10.22
C GLU A 402 -45.34 3.55 -10.39
N VAL A 403 -46.32 3.56 -9.48
CA VAL A 403 -47.32 4.64 -9.40
C VAL A 403 -46.56 5.91 -9.02
N PRO A 404 -46.72 7.02 -9.77
CA PRO A 404 -45.95 8.25 -9.60
C PRO A 404 -46.09 8.90 -8.23
#